data_4891f8a6e877f91ef952b358e0dde14c
#
_entry.id   4891f8a6e877f91ef952b358e0dde14c
#
_cell.length_a   1.000
_cell.length_b   1.000
_cell.length_c   1.000
_cell.angle_alpha   90.00
_cell.angle_beta   90.00
_cell.angle_gamma   90.00
#
_symmetry.space_group_name_H-M   'P 1'
#
loop_
_entity.id
_entity.type
_entity.pdbx_description
1 polymer ?
#
loop_
_entity_poly.entity_id
_entity_poly.type
_entity_poly.pdbx_seq_one_letter_code
_entity_poly.pdbx_strand_id
1 'polypeptide(L)'
;MDTRAQAFSAGSVTTADLVDQLGDDVRSCDLQLRSLGGLSRFAGPVRTVRCRNDNALVKQVLSTPGDGAVLVVDGGGSLASALVGDLIAGLAVDNGWSGLVLHGVVRDAVALASLPLGVKALGTNPRKSSKTGAGVVGQPVEIGGVWIHPGQLVVSDEDGIVVLPAGA
;
A
#
# COMPACT_ATOMS: atom_id res chain seq x y z
N MET A 1 -13.02 -13.07 2.78
CA MET A 1 -12.85 -11.62 2.62
C MET A 1 -13.62 -10.96 3.75
N ASP A 2 -13.00 -10.06 4.47
CA ASP A 2 -13.61 -9.38 5.61
C ASP A 2 -14.83 -8.54 5.16
N THR A 3 -15.92 -8.62 5.89
CA THR A 3 -17.18 -7.91 5.58
C THR A 3 -16.98 -6.39 5.52
N ARG A 4 -16.07 -5.84 6.33
CA ARG A 4 -15.74 -4.40 6.35
C ARG A 4 -14.95 -3.99 5.11
N ALA A 5 -13.99 -4.81 4.68
CA ALA A 5 -13.25 -4.60 3.44
C ALA A 5 -14.19 -4.63 2.22
N GLN A 6 -15.20 -5.52 2.23
CA GLN A 6 -16.22 -5.59 1.19
C GLN A 6 -17.12 -4.35 1.19
N ALA A 7 -17.59 -3.90 2.35
CA ALA A 7 -18.41 -2.70 2.47
C ALA A 7 -17.64 -1.45 2.01
N PHE A 8 -16.37 -1.36 2.36
CA PHE A 8 -15.50 -0.28 1.90
C PHE A 8 -15.28 -0.33 0.37
N SER A 9 -14.98 -1.48 -0.19
CA SER A 9 -14.81 -1.68 -1.63
C SER A 9 -16.08 -1.35 -2.41
N ALA A 10 -17.25 -1.58 -1.81
CA ALA A 10 -18.54 -1.20 -2.39
C ALA A 10 -18.87 0.31 -2.32
N GLY A 11 -17.99 1.10 -1.68
CA GLY A 11 -18.14 2.55 -1.59
C GLY A 11 -19.17 3.04 -0.56
N SER A 12 -19.67 2.15 0.29
CA SER A 12 -20.70 2.49 1.28
C SER A 12 -20.14 3.04 2.61
N VAL A 13 -18.84 2.85 2.87
CA VAL A 13 -18.15 3.28 4.10
C VAL A 13 -16.89 4.03 3.73
N THR A 14 -16.57 5.12 4.43
CA THR A 14 -15.33 5.88 4.25
C THR A 14 -14.35 5.62 5.37
N THR A 15 -13.08 6.04 5.22
CA THR A 15 -12.11 6.01 6.32
C THR A 15 -12.57 6.90 7.49
N ALA A 16 -13.20 8.04 7.21
CA ALA A 16 -13.79 8.91 8.23
C ALA A 16 -14.91 8.19 9.01
N ASP A 17 -15.82 7.50 8.32
CA ASP A 17 -16.88 6.71 8.97
C ASP A 17 -16.29 5.62 9.88
N LEU A 18 -15.21 4.96 9.44
CA LEU A 18 -14.55 3.94 10.25
C LEU A 18 -13.96 4.51 11.55
N VAL A 19 -13.33 5.69 11.46
CA VAL A 19 -12.81 6.38 12.65
C VAL A 19 -13.94 6.78 13.59
N ASP A 20 -15.03 7.33 13.06
CA ASP A 20 -16.19 7.75 13.86
C ASP A 20 -16.88 6.57 14.55
N GLN A 21 -16.95 5.42 13.90
CA GLN A 21 -17.59 4.22 14.45
C GLN A 21 -16.72 3.44 15.42
N LEU A 22 -15.41 3.37 15.20
CA LEU A 22 -14.50 2.49 15.90
C LEU A 22 -13.58 3.20 16.88
N GLY A 23 -13.47 4.53 16.78
CA GLY A 23 -12.69 5.36 17.70
C GLY A 23 -11.23 4.90 17.81
N ASP A 24 -10.77 4.64 19.02
CA ASP A 24 -9.38 4.30 19.32
C ASP A 24 -8.94 2.91 18.81
N ASP A 25 -9.87 2.08 18.35
CA ASP A 25 -9.54 0.79 17.71
C ASP A 25 -9.00 0.95 16.29
N VAL A 26 -9.10 2.15 15.72
CA VAL A 26 -8.57 2.50 14.39
C VAL A 26 -7.39 3.45 14.55
N ARG A 27 -6.32 3.16 13.84
CA ARG A 27 -5.16 4.05 13.78
C ARG A 27 -5.08 4.71 12.42
N SER A 28 -4.96 6.02 12.39
CA SER A 28 -4.77 6.79 11.17
C SER A 28 -3.30 7.11 10.94
N CYS A 29 -2.88 7.02 9.68
CA CYS A 29 -1.53 7.36 9.27
C CYS A 29 -1.43 8.89 9.06
N ASP A 30 -0.48 9.55 9.75
CA ASP A 30 -0.29 11.00 9.65
C ASP A 30 0.41 11.42 8.36
N LEU A 31 1.04 10.48 7.67
CA LEU A 31 1.79 10.77 6.46
C LEU A 31 0.87 11.16 5.31
N GLN A 32 1.19 12.26 4.65
CA GLN A 32 0.43 12.75 3.50
C GLN A 32 0.91 12.04 2.23
N LEU A 33 0.25 10.96 1.84
CA LEU A 33 0.55 10.20 0.64
C LEU A 33 -0.37 10.59 -0.51
N ARG A 34 0.17 10.60 -1.72
CA ARG A 34 -0.57 10.86 -2.96
C ARG A 34 -1.20 9.59 -3.49
N SER A 35 -2.42 9.69 -4.02
CA SER A 35 -3.07 8.63 -4.79
C SER A 35 -2.56 8.67 -6.23
N LEU A 36 -1.82 7.66 -6.64
CA LEU A 36 -1.14 7.60 -7.94
C LEU A 36 -1.61 6.42 -8.81
N GLY A 37 -2.40 5.49 -8.27
CA GLY A 37 -3.01 4.40 -9.01
C GLY A 37 -4.37 4.80 -9.62
N GLY A 38 -4.94 3.90 -10.42
CA GLY A 38 -6.26 4.11 -11.02
C GLY A 38 -7.42 3.99 -10.02
N LEU A 39 -7.20 3.35 -8.87
CA LEU A 39 -8.18 3.25 -7.80
C LEU A 39 -7.81 4.21 -6.67
N SER A 40 -8.70 5.14 -6.34
CA SER A 40 -8.54 6.03 -5.18
C SER A 40 -8.91 5.35 -3.86
N ARG A 41 -9.71 4.29 -3.93
CA ARG A 41 -10.22 3.53 -2.78
C ARG A 41 -9.82 2.07 -2.88
N PHE A 42 -9.19 1.55 -1.83
CA PHE A 42 -8.80 0.16 -1.75
C PHE A 42 -8.64 -0.28 -0.29
N ALA A 43 -8.79 -1.57 -0.06
CA ALA A 43 -8.60 -2.18 1.25
C ALA A 43 -8.14 -3.63 1.09
N GLY A 44 -7.50 -4.15 2.11
CA GLY A 44 -7.11 -5.55 2.15
C GLY A 44 -6.22 -5.89 3.34
N PRO A 45 -6.04 -7.19 3.59
CA PRO A 45 -5.10 -7.65 4.60
C PRO A 45 -3.67 -7.24 4.23
N VAL A 46 -2.91 -6.85 5.23
CA VAL A 46 -1.56 -6.31 5.07
C VAL A 46 -0.54 -7.42 4.85
N ARG A 47 0.33 -7.22 3.86
CA ARG A 47 1.66 -7.83 3.77
C ARG A 47 2.70 -6.71 3.74
N THR A 48 3.90 -6.97 4.22
CA THR A 48 4.92 -5.93 4.45
C THR A 48 6.25 -6.25 3.79
N VAL A 49 6.92 -5.18 3.34
CA VAL A 49 8.32 -5.19 2.91
C VAL A 49 8.99 -3.94 3.48
N ARG A 50 10.20 -4.09 4.00
CA ARG A 50 11.08 -2.98 4.31
C ARG A 50 12.30 -3.03 3.40
N CYS A 51 12.54 -1.96 2.65
CA CYS A 51 13.66 -1.84 1.72
C CYS A 51 13.94 -0.36 1.48
N ARG A 52 15.18 -0.05 1.08
CA ARG A 52 15.54 1.33 0.77
C ARG A 52 16.32 1.37 -0.54
N ASN A 53 15.78 2.12 -1.51
CA ASN A 53 16.37 2.28 -2.85
C ASN A 53 16.68 0.94 -3.56
N ASP A 54 16.00 -0.12 -3.17
CA ASP A 54 16.12 -1.46 -3.73
C ASP A 54 14.73 -2.08 -3.80
N ASN A 55 14.31 -2.56 -4.96
CA ASN A 55 12.96 -3.05 -5.19
C ASN A 55 12.85 -4.54 -5.54
N ALA A 56 13.94 -5.30 -5.37
CA ALA A 56 13.91 -6.72 -5.70
C ALA A 56 12.88 -7.47 -4.85
N LEU A 57 12.82 -7.20 -3.55
CA LEU A 57 11.84 -7.84 -2.65
C LEU A 57 10.40 -7.42 -2.95
N VAL A 58 10.17 -6.16 -3.31
CA VAL A 58 8.84 -5.67 -3.72
C VAL A 58 8.35 -6.45 -4.93
N LYS A 59 9.19 -6.58 -5.97
CA LYS A 59 8.86 -7.37 -7.16
C LYS A 59 8.62 -8.83 -6.82
N GLN A 60 9.46 -9.42 -5.98
CA GLN A 60 9.33 -10.82 -5.54
C GLN A 60 7.98 -11.08 -4.88
N VAL A 61 7.59 -10.24 -3.92
CA VAL A 61 6.32 -10.39 -3.19
C VAL A 61 5.13 -10.18 -4.12
N LEU A 62 5.14 -9.14 -4.95
CA LEU A 62 4.05 -8.86 -5.89
C LEU A 62 3.93 -9.88 -7.02
N SER A 63 4.94 -10.71 -7.22
CA SER A 63 4.91 -11.85 -8.16
C SER A 63 4.19 -13.08 -7.60
N THR A 64 3.78 -13.04 -6.32
CA THR A 64 3.00 -14.10 -5.66
C THR A 64 1.51 -13.74 -5.61
N PRO A 65 0.59 -14.72 -5.43
CA PRO A 65 -0.83 -14.43 -5.29
C PRO A 65 -1.10 -13.43 -4.16
N GLY A 66 -1.80 -12.35 -4.49
CA GLY A 66 -2.15 -11.29 -3.55
C GLY A 66 -3.40 -11.62 -2.71
N ASP A 67 -4.37 -12.32 -3.31
CA ASP A 67 -5.65 -12.68 -2.68
C ASP A 67 -6.37 -11.46 -2.07
N GLY A 68 -6.30 -10.32 -2.74
CA GLY A 68 -6.90 -9.08 -2.29
C GLY A 68 -6.08 -8.32 -1.24
N ALA A 69 -4.85 -8.73 -0.95
CA ALA A 69 -3.98 -8.06 0.02
C ALA A 69 -3.51 -6.68 -0.45
N VAL A 70 -3.09 -5.88 0.51
CA VAL A 70 -2.37 -4.62 0.32
C VAL A 70 -0.92 -4.81 0.74
N LEU A 71 0.02 -4.47 -0.15
CA LEU A 71 1.43 -4.44 0.21
C LEU A 71 1.79 -3.09 0.80
N VAL A 72 2.25 -3.10 2.04
CA VAL A 72 2.77 -1.93 2.74
C VAL A 72 4.30 -1.99 2.69
N VAL A 73 4.91 -0.99 2.06
CA VAL A 73 6.36 -0.92 1.86
C VAL A 73 6.94 0.24 2.67
N ASP A 74 7.78 -0.09 3.63
CA ASP A 74 8.63 0.91 4.30
C ASP A 74 9.90 1.11 3.47
N GLY A 75 9.90 2.16 2.66
CA GLY A 75 11.05 2.59 1.86
C GLY A 75 11.94 3.60 2.56
N GLY A 76 11.75 3.80 3.86
CA GLY A 76 12.52 4.76 4.65
C GLY A 76 12.27 6.22 4.27
N GLY A 77 11.21 6.52 3.52
CA GLY A 77 10.90 7.86 3.05
C GLY A 77 11.83 8.37 1.95
N SER A 78 12.64 7.50 1.35
CA SER A 78 13.58 7.91 0.30
C SER A 78 12.85 8.41 -0.95
N LEU A 79 13.27 9.57 -1.44
CA LEU A 79 12.83 10.15 -2.72
C LEU A 79 13.83 9.89 -3.85
N ALA A 80 14.90 9.14 -3.59
CA ALA A 80 16.06 9.04 -4.49
C ALA A 80 15.82 8.10 -5.68
N SER A 81 14.98 7.09 -5.52
CA SER A 81 14.67 6.14 -6.60
C SER A 81 13.30 5.50 -6.42
N ALA A 82 12.67 5.16 -7.54
CA ALA A 82 11.33 4.56 -7.56
C ALA A 82 11.38 3.08 -7.17
N LEU A 83 10.52 2.71 -6.23
CA LEU A 83 10.35 1.31 -5.81
C LEU A 83 9.40 0.54 -6.72
N VAL A 84 8.46 1.23 -7.37
CA VAL A 84 7.46 0.63 -8.26
C VAL A 84 7.33 1.49 -9.51
N GLY A 85 7.28 0.83 -10.65
CA GLY A 85 6.88 1.40 -11.93
C GLY A 85 5.74 0.59 -12.54
N ASP A 86 5.46 0.80 -13.82
CA ASP A 86 4.35 0.16 -14.53
C ASP A 86 4.45 -1.38 -14.58
N LEU A 87 5.64 -1.93 -14.76
CA LEU A 87 5.84 -3.39 -14.83
C LEU A 87 5.55 -4.07 -13.50
N ILE A 88 6.07 -3.54 -12.40
CA ILE A 88 5.83 -4.11 -11.06
C ILE A 88 4.37 -3.91 -10.65
N ALA A 89 3.79 -2.75 -10.95
CA ALA A 89 2.37 -2.50 -10.69
C ALA A 89 1.48 -3.44 -11.52
N GLY A 90 1.86 -3.72 -12.76
CA GLY A 90 1.19 -4.72 -13.59
C GLY A 90 1.21 -6.12 -13.00
N LEU A 91 2.34 -6.54 -12.41
CA LEU A 91 2.42 -7.81 -11.66
C LEU A 91 1.44 -7.85 -10.49
N ALA A 92 1.31 -6.74 -9.76
CA ALA A 92 0.36 -6.65 -8.66
C ALA A 92 -1.09 -6.83 -9.15
N VAL A 93 -1.46 -6.20 -10.25
CA VAL A 93 -2.78 -6.37 -10.87
C VAL A 93 -2.99 -7.82 -11.29
N ASP A 94 -2.05 -8.41 -12.02
CA ASP A 94 -2.14 -9.78 -12.55
C ASP A 94 -2.25 -10.83 -11.44
N ASN A 95 -1.65 -10.57 -10.28
CA ASN A 95 -1.65 -11.48 -9.13
C ASN A 95 -2.72 -11.17 -8.07
N GLY A 96 -3.67 -10.29 -8.36
CA GLY A 96 -4.84 -10.06 -7.52
C GLY A 96 -4.58 -9.25 -6.25
N TRP A 97 -3.59 -8.36 -6.25
CA TRP A 97 -3.37 -7.41 -5.17
C TRP A 97 -4.38 -6.26 -5.26
N SER A 98 -4.86 -5.79 -4.11
CA SER A 98 -5.80 -4.66 -4.04
C SER A 98 -5.12 -3.31 -4.13
N GLY A 99 -3.93 -3.19 -3.58
CA GLY A 99 -3.22 -1.92 -3.56
C GLY A 99 -1.83 -1.98 -2.94
N LEU A 100 -1.16 -0.85 -3.03
CA LEU A 100 0.18 -0.61 -2.53
C LEU A 100 0.18 0.66 -1.68
N VAL A 101 0.83 0.61 -0.54
CA VAL A 101 1.13 1.77 0.31
C VAL A 101 2.64 1.86 0.46
N LEU A 102 3.24 2.93 -0.03
CA LEU A 102 4.69 3.06 -0.11
C LEU A 102 5.16 4.32 0.63
N HIS A 103 5.95 4.12 1.67
CA HIS A 103 6.77 5.18 2.26
C HIS A 103 8.03 5.38 1.40
N GLY A 104 7.82 5.83 0.19
CA GLY A 104 8.79 6.00 -0.86
C GLY A 104 8.12 6.55 -2.11
N VAL A 105 8.78 6.48 -3.25
CA VAL A 105 8.31 7.04 -4.52
C VAL A 105 8.14 5.97 -5.60
N VAL A 106 7.38 6.32 -6.62
CA VAL A 106 7.11 5.50 -7.80
C VAL A 106 7.52 6.23 -9.07
N ARG A 107 7.45 5.56 -10.21
CA ARG A 107 7.60 6.16 -11.54
C ARG A 107 6.48 5.69 -12.47
N ASP A 108 6.50 6.15 -13.72
CA ASP A 108 5.49 5.83 -14.72
C ASP A 108 4.07 6.26 -14.27
N ALA A 109 3.96 7.48 -13.73
CA ALA A 109 2.74 7.98 -13.08
C ALA A 109 1.52 7.94 -14.00
N VAL A 110 1.67 8.24 -15.29
CA VAL A 110 0.57 8.20 -16.26
C VAL A 110 0.07 6.78 -16.47
N ALA A 111 0.99 5.82 -16.60
CA ALA A 111 0.63 4.40 -16.73
C ALA A 111 -0.02 3.85 -15.45
N LEU A 112 0.52 4.19 -14.27
CA LEU A 112 -0.05 3.78 -12.98
C LEU A 112 -1.48 4.27 -12.81
N ALA A 113 -1.78 5.49 -13.23
CA ALA A 113 -3.11 6.08 -13.11
C ALA A 113 -4.20 5.33 -13.92
N SER A 114 -3.80 4.51 -14.90
CA SER A 114 -4.72 3.72 -15.71
C SER A 114 -4.91 2.28 -15.22
N LEU A 115 -4.12 1.83 -14.23
CA LEU A 115 -4.21 0.47 -13.71
C LEU A 115 -5.31 0.34 -12.64
N PRO A 116 -6.07 -0.77 -12.62
CA PRO A 116 -7.07 -1.03 -11.58
C PRO A 116 -6.39 -1.48 -10.28
N LEU A 117 -5.58 -0.62 -9.70
CA LEU A 117 -4.77 -0.83 -8.51
C LEU A 117 -4.75 0.45 -7.68
N GLY A 118 -4.93 0.33 -6.37
CA GLY A 118 -4.65 1.43 -5.46
C GLY A 118 -3.15 1.62 -5.28
N VAL A 119 -2.67 2.85 -5.36
CA VAL A 119 -1.26 3.18 -5.08
C VAL A 119 -1.21 4.46 -4.27
N LYS A 120 -0.74 4.37 -3.05
CA LYS A 120 -0.41 5.51 -2.19
C LYS A 120 1.12 5.60 -2.05
N ALA A 121 1.70 6.74 -2.39
CA ALA A 121 3.14 6.98 -2.30
C ALA A 121 3.43 8.44 -1.98
N LEU A 122 4.66 8.75 -1.58
CA LEU A 122 5.10 10.12 -1.30
C LEU A 122 5.10 11.00 -2.56
N GLY A 123 5.37 10.41 -3.70
CA GLY A 123 5.48 11.11 -4.97
C GLY A 123 6.17 10.26 -6.02
N THR A 124 6.90 10.91 -6.92
CA THR A 124 7.53 10.26 -8.07
C THR A 124 9.00 10.63 -8.20
N ASN A 125 9.79 9.71 -8.78
CA ASN A 125 11.14 9.98 -9.26
C ASN A 125 11.39 9.03 -10.45
N PRO A 126 11.90 9.51 -11.59
CA PRO A 126 12.13 8.67 -12.77
C PRO A 126 13.28 7.66 -12.61
N ARG A 127 14.14 7.81 -11.60
CA ARG A 127 15.27 6.91 -11.36
C ARG A 127 14.80 5.55 -10.85
N LYS A 128 15.25 4.48 -11.49
CA LYS A 128 14.99 3.11 -11.02
C LYS A 128 15.82 2.77 -9.77
N SER A 129 15.28 1.91 -8.92
CA SER A 129 15.97 1.38 -7.74
C SER A 129 16.98 0.28 -8.11
N SER A 130 17.88 -0.02 -7.18
CA SER A 130 18.74 -1.20 -7.22
C SER A 130 17.92 -2.48 -7.09
N LYS A 131 18.52 -3.62 -7.43
CA LYS A 131 17.86 -4.94 -7.46
C LYS A 131 18.72 -6.00 -6.78
N THR A 132 19.28 -5.66 -5.62
CA THR A 132 20.17 -6.57 -4.88
C THR A 132 19.43 -7.54 -3.97
N GLY A 133 18.18 -7.23 -3.62
CA GLY A 133 17.41 -8.00 -2.65
C GLY A 133 17.63 -7.56 -1.21
N ALA A 134 18.27 -6.42 -0.98
CA ALA A 134 18.43 -5.86 0.35
C ALA A 134 17.08 -5.48 0.95
N GLY A 135 16.85 -5.87 2.21
CA GLY A 135 15.63 -5.59 2.93
C GLY A 135 15.08 -6.79 3.69
N VAL A 136 13.84 -6.68 4.15
CA VAL A 136 13.17 -7.70 4.96
C VAL A 136 11.70 -7.80 4.54
N VAL A 137 11.20 -9.04 4.43
CA VAL A 137 9.79 -9.35 4.11
C VAL A 137 9.09 -9.84 5.37
N GLY A 138 7.82 -9.40 5.57
CA GLY A 138 6.94 -10.00 6.57
C GLY A 138 7.16 -9.53 8.00
N GLN A 139 7.94 -8.50 8.22
CA GLN A 139 8.11 -7.88 9.54
C GLN A 139 7.21 -6.66 9.70
N PRO A 140 6.80 -6.31 10.96
CA PRO A 140 6.10 -5.05 11.20
C PRO A 140 6.90 -3.85 10.69
N VAL A 141 6.20 -2.86 10.16
CA VAL A 141 6.77 -1.59 9.67
C VAL A 141 6.10 -0.42 10.36
N GLU A 142 6.83 0.69 10.50
CA GLU A 142 6.27 1.93 11.03
C GLU A 142 6.18 2.95 9.90
N ILE A 143 4.96 3.44 9.62
CA ILE A 143 4.70 4.45 8.59
C ILE A 143 3.76 5.50 9.17
N GLY A 144 4.15 6.78 9.07
CA GLY A 144 3.32 7.89 9.51
C GLY A 144 2.88 7.81 10.97
N GLY A 145 3.77 7.38 11.85
CA GLY A 145 3.49 7.23 13.29
C GLY A 145 2.68 6.00 13.65
N VAL A 146 2.39 5.12 12.71
CA VAL A 146 1.59 3.90 12.92
C VAL A 146 2.44 2.67 12.67
N TRP A 147 2.49 1.76 13.66
CA TRP A 147 2.99 0.41 13.48
C TRP A 147 1.97 -0.44 12.73
N ILE A 148 2.38 -1.03 11.62
CA ILE A 148 1.54 -1.86 10.76
C ILE A 148 2.10 -3.27 10.74
N HIS A 149 1.27 -4.22 11.17
CA HIS A 149 1.64 -5.63 11.27
C HIS A 149 1.02 -6.43 10.11
N PRO A 150 1.73 -7.43 9.58
CA PRO A 150 1.12 -8.37 8.64
C PRO A 150 -0.17 -8.97 9.21
N GLY A 151 -1.20 -9.07 8.36
CA GLY A 151 -2.51 -9.61 8.74
C GLY A 151 -3.51 -8.58 9.26
N GLN A 152 -3.08 -7.38 9.64
CA GLN A 152 -4.00 -6.28 9.91
C GLN A 152 -4.74 -5.87 8.63
N LEU A 153 -5.80 -5.09 8.75
CA LEU A 153 -6.53 -4.55 7.62
C LEU A 153 -6.11 -3.09 7.38
N VAL A 154 -5.68 -2.78 6.18
CA VAL A 154 -5.49 -1.40 5.71
C VAL A 154 -6.67 -0.99 4.85
N VAL A 155 -7.17 0.20 5.10
CA VAL A 155 -8.23 0.86 4.32
C VAL A 155 -7.74 2.23 3.89
N SER A 156 -7.86 2.54 2.60
CA SER A 156 -7.35 3.78 2.01
C SER A 156 -8.39 4.42 1.09
N ASP A 157 -8.59 5.71 1.23
CA ASP A 157 -9.43 6.53 0.36
C ASP A 157 -8.82 7.93 0.14
N GLU A 158 -9.64 8.88 -0.29
CA GLU A 158 -9.21 10.25 -0.59
C GLU A 158 -8.77 11.02 0.67
N ASP A 159 -9.27 10.64 1.85
CA ASP A 159 -8.92 11.31 3.12
C ASP A 159 -7.64 10.76 3.74
N GLY A 160 -7.25 9.55 3.42
CA GLY A 160 -6.03 8.96 3.96
C GLY A 160 -6.06 7.46 4.12
N ILE A 161 -5.31 6.99 5.11
CA ILE A 161 -5.11 5.57 5.38
C ILE A 161 -5.40 5.30 6.85
N VAL A 162 -6.19 4.26 7.10
CA VAL A 162 -6.43 3.74 8.44
C VAL A 162 -6.05 2.26 8.52
N VAL A 163 -5.64 1.86 9.71
CA VAL A 163 -5.25 0.48 10.02
C VAL A 163 -6.15 -0.05 11.11
N LEU A 164 -6.74 -1.20 10.86
CA LEU A 164 -7.61 -1.91 11.80
C LEU A 164 -6.95 -3.22 12.26
N PRO A 165 -7.34 -3.74 13.43
CA PRO A 165 -6.87 -5.06 13.88
C PRO A 165 -7.13 -6.17 12.86
N ALA A 166 -6.34 -7.24 12.94
CA ALA A 166 -6.56 -8.43 12.12
C ALA A 166 -7.94 -9.02 12.37
N GLY A 167 -8.64 -9.43 11.32
CA GLY A 167 -10.00 -10.01 11.42
C GLY A 167 -11.10 -9.00 11.76
N ALA A 168 -10.84 -7.72 11.59
CA ALA A 168 -11.79 -6.65 11.86
C ALA A 168 -12.85 -6.48 10.74
#